data_88c8d8328550345c91cb6638b463d10b
#
_entry.id   88c8d8328550345c91cb6638b463d10b
#
_cell.length_a   1.000
_cell.length_b   1.000
_cell.length_c   1.000
_cell.angle_alpha   90.00
_cell.angle_beta   90.00
_cell.angle_gamma   90.00
#
_symmetry.space_group_name_H-M   'P 1'
#
loop_
_entity.id
_entity.type
_entity.pdbx_description
1 polymer ?
#
loop_
_entity_poly.entity_id
_entity_poly.type
_entity_poly.pdbx_seq_one_letter_code
_entity_poly.pdbx_strand_id
1 'polypeptide(L)'
;MDGRIKVIVATNAFGMGIDKPDVRVVVHMDLPDSLEAYFQEAGRAGRDLKPSEAFLLVADADIKQLKDNLQNSYPDLDRIKAIYDTLGNYLQIPVGAGNGQTYQFDMNEFAQNYGFSLLEVFNSLKLMEREGFFALSEAMDTPSQLFIKANREDLYRFQVEYPDFDVMIKYLLRNYPGILSDFVKIKEEQISHKLGIDVEMVEKTLKKLESYNFLTYIPRSDKPQIQYLTERQDTRHFTLSDEVYKDRKEDATKRVQAVIDFVNNDNECRSVQLLKYFGEKIKTRCGKCDVCSIRNRMNINDEEYKNISELILEELKKRVVPLYETPSLAKNYLEEKVLETVRWMLDSGVIEQDENGNLREKGPQGTLF
;
A
#
# COMPACT_ATOMS: atom_id res chain seq x y z
N MET A 1 -13.94 -26.85 3.81
CA MET A 1 -12.46 -26.92 3.73
C MET A 1 -12.06 -28.29 4.27
N ASP A 2 -11.58 -29.17 3.43
CA ASP A 2 -11.45 -30.61 3.72
C ASP A 2 -10.19 -31.01 4.51
N GLY A 3 -9.49 -30.06 5.12
CA GLY A 3 -8.28 -30.34 5.92
C GLY A 3 -7.07 -30.92 5.15
N ARG A 4 -7.11 -30.95 3.81
CA ARG A 4 -6.05 -31.51 2.97
C ARG A 4 -4.82 -30.60 2.87
N ILE A 5 -5.02 -29.29 2.97
CA ILE A 5 -3.94 -28.28 2.89
C ILE A 5 -3.48 -27.98 4.31
N LYS A 6 -2.20 -28.22 4.58
CA LYS A 6 -1.59 -28.00 5.90
C LYS A 6 -0.94 -26.63 6.05
N VAL A 7 -0.47 -26.04 4.95
CA VAL A 7 0.22 -24.75 4.90
C VAL A 7 -0.31 -23.95 3.73
N ILE A 8 -0.55 -22.66 3.97
CA ILE A 8 -0.92 -21.68 2.93
C ILE A 8 0.11 -20.57 3.00
N VAL A 9 0.67 -20.21 1.85
CA VAL A 9 1.48 -19.02 1.64
C VAL A 9 0.63 -18.03 0.86
N ALA A 10 0.50 -16.84 1.36
CA ALA A 10 -0.37 -15.83 0.78
C ALA A 10 0.12 -14.41 1.09
N THR A 11 -0.31 -13.46 0.28
CA THR A 11 -0.22 -12.04 0.62
C THR A 11 -1.37 -11.65 1.57
N ASN A 12 -1.29 -10.46 2.16
CA ASN A 12 -2.34 -9.90 3.03
C ASN A 12 -3.72 -9.85 2.35
N ALA A 13 -3.78 -9.73 1.02
CA ALA A 13 -5.05 -9.76 0.26
C ALA A 13 -5.82 -11.08 0.42
N PHE A 14 -5.15 -12.22 0.58
CA PHE A 14 -5.78 -13.52 0.84
C PHE A 14 -6.43 -13.62 2.22
N GLY A 15 -6.04 -12.73 3.11
CA GLY A 15 -6.52 -12.73 4.50
C GLY A 15 -7.97 -12.29 4.68
N MET A 16 -8.57 -11.55 3.77
CA MET A 16 -9.95 -11.10 3.90
C MET A 16 -10.94 -12.24 3.66
N GLY A 17 -11.73 -12.56 4.70
CA GLY A 17 -12.80 -13.57 4.61
C GLY A 17 -12.41 -15.01 4.95
N ILE A 18 -11.17 -15.29 5.38
CA ILE A 18 -10.82 -16.63 5.87
C ILE A 18 -11.15 -16.74 7.35
N ASP A 19 -12.14 -17.60 7.63
CA ASP A 19 -12.53 -17.96 8.99
C ASP A 19 -12.28 -19.44 9.25
N LYS A 20 -10.99 -19.81 9.43
CA LYS A 20 -10.58 -21.15 9.82
C LYS A 20 -10.21 -21.13 11.31
N PRO A 21 -10.95 -21.83 12.18
CA PRO A 21 -10.76 -21.73 13.62
C PRO A 21 -9.49 -22.40 14.13
N ASP A 22 -9.00 -23.41 13.44
CA ASP A 22 -7.91 -24.29 13.86
C ASP A 22 -6.54 -23.94 13.27
N VAL A 23 -6.29 -22.69 12.92
CA VAL A 23 -4.96 -22.21 12.55
C VAL A 23 -4.05 -22.26 13.77
N ARG A 24 -2.98 -23.05 13.69
CA ARG A 24 -2.04 -23.23 14.82
C ARG A 24 -0.88 -22.26 14.79
N VAL A 25 -0.45 -21.87 13.60
CA VAL A 25 0.73 -21.00 13.42
C VAL A 25 0.45 -19.98 12.34
N VAL A 26 0.79 -18.73 12.62
CA VAL A 26 0.88 -17.63 11.64
C VAL A 26 2.31 -17.15 11.63
N VAL A 27 2.91 -17.05 10.44
CA VAL A 27 4.28 -16.59 10.27
C VAL A 27 4.27 -15.39 9.30
N HIS A 28 4.75 -14.25 9.76
CA HIS A 28 5.03 -13.10 8.92
C HIS A 28 6.49 -13.21 8.45
N MET A 29 6.67 -13.23 7.13
CA MET A 29 7.99 -13.28 6.49
C MET A 29 8.57 -11.91 6.27
N ASP A 30 7.70 -10.90 6.22
CA ASP A 30 8.03 -9.48 6.04
C ASP A 30 7.37 -8.65 7.16
N LEU A 31 7.91 -7.46 7.43
CA LEU A 31 7.27 -6.53 8.36
C LEU A 31 5.97 -5.98 7.77
N PRO A 32 4.87 -6.01 8.53
CA PRO A 32 3.62 -5.38 8.12
C PRO A 32 3.74 -3.86 8.13
N ASP A 33 2.93 -3.18 7.33
CA ASP A 33 2.94 -1.72 7.22
C ASP A 33 2.40 -1.01 8.48
N SER A 34 1.71 -1.76 9.34
CA SER A 34 1.13 -1.22 10.58
C SER A 34 0.87 -2.33 11.61
N LEU A 35 0.74 -1.95 12.89
CA LEU A 35 0.37 -2.89 13.96
C LEU A 35 -1.07 -3.35 13.84
N GLU A 36 -1.96 -2.59 13.20
CA GLU A 36 -3.32 -3.01 12.86
C GLU A 36 -3.30 -4.21 11.89
N ALA A 37 -2.49 -4.14 10.84
CA ALA A 37 -2.32 -5.24 9.90
C ALA A 37 -1.74 -6.46 10.59
N TYR A 38 -0.67 -6.28 11.37
CA TYR A 38 -0.10 -7.35 12.18
C TYR A 38 -1.13 -8.03 13.09
N PHE A 39 -1.89 -7.24 13.85
CA PHE A 39 -2.89 -7.77 14.78
C PHE A 39 -4.00 -8.52 14.06
N GLN A 40 -4.47 -8.01 12.93
CA GLN A 40 -5.50 -8.65 12.12
C GLN A 40 -5.04 -9.99 11.55
N GLU A 41 -3.78 -10.08 11.12
CA GLU A 41 -3.19 -11.28 10.53
C GLU A 41 -2.79 -12.29 11.59
N ALA A 42 -2.08 -11.89 12.64
CA ALA A 42 -1.71 -12.71 13.77
C ALA A 42 -2.94 -13.27 14.52
N GLY A 43 -4.01 -12.45 14.62
CA GLY A 43 -5.28 -12.84 15.25
C GLY A 43 -6.08 -13.92 14.52
N ARG A 44 -5.56 -14.43 13.38
CA ARG A 44 -6.12 -15.64 12.73
C ARG A 44 -5.75 -16.91 13.43
N ALA A 45 -4.65 -16.90 14.21
CA ALA A 45 -4.21 -18.04 14.98
C ALA A 45 -5.11 -18.29 16.20
N GLY A 46 -5.56 -19.53 16.40
CA GLY A 46 -6.24 -19.96 17.62
C GLY A 46 -7.65 -19.42 17.85
N ARG A 47 -8.42 -19.17 16.81
CA ARG A 47 -9.82 -18.76 16.95
C ARG A 47 -10.71 -19.77 17.68
N ASP A 48 -10.29 -21.03 17.74
CA ASP A 48 -10.91 -22.09 18.54
C ASP A 48 -10.46 -22.09 20.01
N LEU A 49 -9.75 -21.05 20.45
CA LEU A 49 -9.22 -20.87 21.80
C LEU A 49 -8.18 -21.91 22.22
N LYS A 50 -7.67 -22.71 21.30
CA LYS A 50 -6.59 -23.65 21.58
C LYS A 50 -5.22 -22.96 21.41
N PRO A 51 -4.17 -23.50 22.03
CA PRO A 51 -2.82 -22.96 21.91
C PRO A 51 -2.40 -22.79 20.46
N SER A 52 -1.91 -21.61 20.15
CA SER A 52 -1.46 -21.20 18.82
C SER A 52 -0.39 -20.13 18.95
N GLU A 53 0.41 -19.97 17.92
CA GLU A 53 1.57 -19.10 17.92
C GLU A 53 1.56 -18.19 16.69
N ALA A 54 2.02 -16.95 16.89
CA ALA A 54 2.28 -16.00 15.81
C ALA A 54 3.77 -15.62 15.85
N PHE A 55 4.44 -15.77 14.71
CA PHE A 55 5.84 -15.42 14.55
C PHE A 55 5.96 -14.24 13.59
N LEU A 56 6.79 -13.29 13.94
CA LEU A 56 7.24 -12.21 13.08
C LEU A 56 8.76 -12.38 12.91
N LEU A 57 9.18 -12.71 11.70
CA LEU A 57 10.60 -12.81 11.36
C LEU A 57 11.09 -11.40 11.03
N VAL A 58 12.20 -11.00 11.60
CA VAL A 58 12.72 -9.63 11.47
C VAL A 58 14.22 -9.68 11.19
N ALA A 59 14.62 -8.97 10.14
CA ALA A 59 16.03 -8.66 9.85
C ALA A 59 16.21 -7.15 9.72
N ASP A 60 17.42 -6.65 9.88
CA ASP A 60 17.73 -5.21 9.72
C ASP A 60 17.34 -4.70 8.32
N ALA A 61 17.45 -5.55 7.30
CA ALA A 61 17.05 -5.24 5.94
C ALA A 61 15.56 -4.93 5.82
N ASP A 62 14.70 -5.59 6.61
CA ASP A 62 13.24 -5.42 6.57
C ASP A 62 12.83 -4.06 7.11
N ILE A 63 13.50 -3.59 8.17
CA ILE A 63 13.29 -2.25 8.72
C ILE A 63 13.67 -1.18 7.70
N LYS A 64 14.78 -1.37 7.00
CA LYS A 64 15.19 -0.47 5.92
C LYS A 64 14.15 -0.48 4.79
N GLN A 65 13.73 -1.65 4.34
CA GLN A 65 12.72 -1.81 3.30
C GLN A 65 11.39 -1.14 3.67
N LEU A 66 10.95 -1.28 4.92
CA LEU A 66 9.72 -0.65 5.41
C LEU A 66 9.81 0.89 5.33
N LYS A 67 10.97 1.47 5.70
CA LYS A 67 11.21 2.91 5.56
C LYS A 67 11.28 3.36 4.10
N ASP A 68 11.94 2.60 3.24
CA ASP A 68 12.04 2.89 1.81
C ASP A 68 10.65 2.82 1.14
N ASN A 69 9.82 1.85 1.52
CA ASN A 69 8.44 1.73 1.06
C ASN A 69 7.60 2.94 1.46
N LEU A 70 7.74 3.43 2.71
CA LEU A 70 7.07 4.64 3.18
C LEU A 70 7.49 5.86 2.35
N GLN A 71 8.78 6.04 2.14
CA GLN A 71 9.31 7.16 1.34
C GLN A 71 8.80 7.11 -0.10
N ASN A 72 8.82 5.94 -0.72
CA ASN A 72 8.31 5.74 -2.07
C ASN A 72 6.81 5.98 -2.18
N SER A 73 6.04 5.67 -1.14
CA SER A 73 4.58 5.88 -1.12
C SER A 73 4.19 7.37 -1.08
N TYR A 74 5.09 8.22 -0.63
CA TYR A 74 4.89 9.67 -0.54
C TYR A 74 6.08 10.41 -1.17
N PRO A 75 6.21 10.40 -2.53
CA PRO A 75 7.26 11.14 -3.22
C PRO A 75 7.23 12.63 -2.84
N ASP A 76 8.35 13.31 -2.96
CA ASP A 76 8.42 14.75 -2.66
C ASP A 76 7.50 15.55 -3.59
N LEU A 77 6.92 16.64 -3.06
CA LEU A 77 5.96 17.47 -3.81
C LEU A 77 6.52 17.98 -5.13
N ASP A 78 7.81 18.30 -5.20
CA ASP A 78 8.45 18.77 -6.43
C ASP A 78 8.52 17.65 -7.49
N ARG A 79 8.71 16.39 -7.05
CA ARG A 79 8.67 15.23 -7.95
C ARG A 79 7.25 14.96 -8.44
N ILE A 80 6.24 15.06 -7.57
CA ILE A 80 4.83 14.92 -7.95
C ILE A 80 4.44 16.01 -8.96
N LYS A 81 4.86 17.26 -8.74
CA LYS A 81 4.67 18.36 -9.69
C LYS A 81 5.32 18.11 -11.04
N ALA A 82 6.56 17.60 -11.03
CA ALA A 82 7.26 17.25 -12.26
C ALA A 82 6.54 16.16 -13.06
N ILE A 83 6.04 15.13 -12.37
CA ILE A 83 5.25 14.04 -12.97
C ILE A 83 3.94 14.60 -13.55
N TYR A 84 3.24 15.48 -12.82
CA TYR A 84 2.00 16.12 -13.29
C TYR A 84 2.20 16.93 -14.56
N ASP A 85 3.24 17.78 -14.60
CA ASP A 85 3.54 18.58 -15.77
C ASP A 85 3.94 17.73 -16.97
N THR A 86 4.82 16.75 -16.73
CA THR A 86 5.29 15.81 -17.75
C THR A 86 4.14 14.99 -18.32
N LEU A 87 3.20 14.55 -17.47
CA LEU A 87 2.01 13.82 -17.90
C LEU A 87 1.12 14.66 -18.81
N GLY A 88 0.88 15.93 -18.45
CA GLY A 88 0.11 16.84 -19.30
C GLY A 88 0.77 17.08 -20.66
N ASN A 89 2.11 17.14 -20.70
CA ASN A 89 2.86 17.29 -21.95
C ASN A 89 2.85 15.98 -22.76
N TYR A 90 3.01 14.81 -22.13
CA TYR A 90 2.92 13.50 -22.77
C TYR A 90 1.56 13.27 -23.44
N LEU A 91 0.48 13.63 -22.76
CA LEU A 91 -0.88 13.55 -23.27
C LEU A 91 -1.28 14.71 -24.20
N GLN A 92 -0.37 15.67 -24.43
CA GLN A 92 -0.58 16.87 -25.27
C GLN A 92 -1.79 17.71 -24.83
N ILE A 93 -2.02 17.83 -23.53
CA ILE A 93 -3.12 18.60 -22.96
C ILE A 93 -2.64 20.03 -22.69
N PRO A 94 -3.20 21.06 -23.30
CA PRO A 94 -2.88 22.45 -22.96
C PRO A 94 -3.34 22.79 -21.53
N VAL A 95 -2.66 23.71 -20.88
CA VAL A 95 -3.11 24.30 -19.61
C VAL A 95 -4.49 24.95 -19.81
N GLY A 96 -5.43 24.67 -18.89
CA GLY A 96 -6.83 25.10 -19.00
C GLY A 96 -7.72 24.19 -19.85
N ALA A 97 -7.20 23.03 -20.29
CA ALA A 97 -7.98 22.07 -21.07
C ALA A 97 -7.99 20.69 -20.39
N GLY A 98 -8.68 19.71 -20.98
CA GLY A 98 -8.66 18.30 -20.58
C GLY A 98 -9.84 17.86 -19.71
N ASN A 99 -10.59 18.76 -19.10
CA ASN A 99 -11.73 18.40 -18.24
C ASN A 99 -12.73 17.50 -18.97
N GLY A 100 -13.04 16.35 -18.33
CA GLY A 100 -13.94 15.32 -18.85
C GLY A 100 -13.34 14.45 -19.97
N GLN A 101 -12.13 14.73 -20.43
CA GLN A 101 -11.48 13.96 -21.50
C GLN A 101 -10.75 12.74 -20.95
N THR A 102 -10.76 11.66 -21.74
CA THR A 102 -10.11 10.40 -21.43
C THR A 102 -8.99 10.11 -22.43
N TYR A 103 -7.85 9.71 -21.92
CA TYR A 103 -6.64 9.40 -22.70
C TYR A 103 -6.17 7.98 -22.41
N GLN A 104 -5.65 7.30 -23.41
CA GLN A 104 -4.89 6.08 -23.21
C GLN A 104 -3.56 6.42 -22.55
N PHE A 105 -3.18 5.67 -21.52
CA PHE A 105 -2.00 5.96 -20.74
C PHE A 105 -1.27 4.68 -20.36
N ASP A 106 -0.09 4.48 -20.92
CA ASP A 106 0.82 3.41 -20.52
C ASP A 106 1.85 3.95 -19.52
N MET A 107 1.68 3.55 -18.26
CA MET A 107 2.54 4.01 -17.17
C MET A 107 4.00 3.54 -17.32
N ASN A 108 4.21 2.33 -17.89
CA ASN A 108 5.56 1.79 -18.10
C ASN A 108 6.28 2.61 -19.17
N GLU A 109 5.60 2.83 -20.31
CA GLU A 109 6.13 3.66 -21.40
C GLU A 109 6.44 5.08 -20.91
N PHE A 110 5.52 5.70 -20.19
CA PHE A 110 5.70 7.03 -19.61
C PHE A 110 6.92 7.09 -18.68
N ALA A 111 7.01 6.15 -17.73
CA ALA A 111 8.11 6.12 -16.76
C ALA A 111 9.48 5.97 -17.47
N GLN A 112 9.57 5.09 -18.47
CA GLN A 112 10.78 4.86 -19.23
C GLN A 112 11.18 6.08 -20.08
N ASN A 113 10.22 6.69 -20.78
CA ASN A 113 10.49 7.82 -21.68
C ASN A 113 11.00 9.06 -20.94
N TYR A 114 10.59 9.25 -19.69
CA TYR A 114 10.94 10.45 -18.91
C TYR A 114 11.89 10.16 -17.73
N GLY A 115 12.36 8.93 -17.57
CA GLY A 115 13.35 8.58 -16.55
C GLY A 115 12.83 8.63 -15.11
N PHE A 116 11.53 8.40 -14.92
CA PHE A 116 10.93 8.23 -13.60
C PHE A 116 10.96 6.75 -13.19
N SER A 117 10.98 6.49 -11.88
CA SER A 117 10.70 5.13 -11.41
C SER A 117 9.21 4.82 -11.53
N LEU A 118 8.87 3.58 -11.92
CA LEU A 118 7.48 3.16 -12.07
C LEU A 118 6.67 3.35 -10.77
N LEU A 119 7.29 3.04 -9.64
CA LEU A 119 6.67 3.16 -8.31
C LEU A 119 6.41 4.63 -7.94
N GLU A 120 7.35 5.52 -8.27
CA GLU A 120 7.19 6.96 -8.05
C GLU A 120 6.03 7.52 -8.89
N VAL A 121 5.95 7.13 -10.17
CA VAL A 121 4.83 7.51 -11.04
C VAL A 121 3.52 6.99 -10.48
N PHE A 122 3.43 5.71 -10.16
CA PHE A 122 2.21 5.09 -9.63
C PHE A 122 1.70 5.80 -8.37
N ASN A 123 2.59 6.02 -7.39
CA ASN A 123 2.21 6.66 -6.13
C ASN A 123 1.84 8.13 -6.31
N SER A 124 2.55 8.87 -7.17
CA SER A 124 2.20 10.25 -7.52
C SER A 124 0.83 10.33 -8.17
N LEU A 125 0.54 9.44 -9.13
CA LEU A 125 -0.76 9.38 -9.78
C LEU A 125 -1.88 9.03 -8.78
N LYS A 126 -1.64 8.10 -7.85
CA LYS A 126 -2.63 7.76 -6.81
C LYS A 126 -2.92 8.92 -5.84
N LEU A 127 -1.93 9.74 -5.52
CA LEU A 127 -2.14 10.95 -4.72
C LEU A 127 -2.96 12.00 -5.50
N MET A 128 -2.63 12.23 -6.77
CA MET A 128 -3.36 13.15 -7.64
C MET A 128 -4.79 12.67 -7.96
N GLU A 129 -5.00 11.36 -8.09
CA GLU A 129 -6.33 10.76 -8.21
C GLU A 129 -7.19 11.04 -6.97
N ARG A 130 -6.61 10.88 -5.77
CA ARG A 130 -7.30 11.19 -4.50
C ARG A 130 -7.63 12.66 -4.34
N GLU A 131 -6.79 13.54 -4.86
CA GLU A 131 -7.06 14.99 -4.91
C GLU A 131 -8.16 15.33 -5.91
N GLY A 132 -8.49 14.42 -6.84
CA GLY A 132 -9.55 14.61 -7.83
C GLY A 132 -9.08 15.27 -9.13
N PHE A 133 -7.78 15.29 -9.43
CA PHE A 133 -7.31 15.82 -10.72
C PHE A 133 -7.76 14.93 -11.88
N PHE A 134 -7.72 13.62 -11.70
CA PHE A 134 -8.14 12.64 -12.70
C PHE A 134 -8.55 11.32 -12.03
N ALA A 135 -9.16 10.43 -12.79
CA ALA A 135 -9.43 9.06 -12.42
C ALA A 135 -8.57 8.13 -13.26
N LEU A 136 -7.99 7.11 -12.62
CA LEU A 136 -7.25 6.05 -13.27
C LEU A 136 -8.17 4.84 -13.46
N SER A 137 -8.34 4.36 -14.68
CA SER A 137 -8.91 3.05 -14.90
C SER A 137 -7.77 2.05 -15.04
N GLU A 138 -7.84 0.97 -14.28
CA GLU A 138 -7.05 -0.22 -14.60
C GLU A 138 -7.50 -0.71 -15.98
N ALA A 139 -6.65 -1.51 -16.67
CA ALA A 139 -7.02 -2.16 -17.92
C ALA A 139 -8.25 -3.06 -17.69
N MET A 140 -9.39 -2.46 -17.51
CA MET A 140 -10.68 -3.13 -17.53
C MET A 140 -11.10 -3.18 -18.98
N ASP A 141 -11.57 -4.33 -19.38
CA ASP A 141 -12.29 -4.60 -20.62
C ASP A 141 -13.47 -3.63 -20.76
N THR A 142 -13.13 -2.35 -21.05
CA THR A 142 -14.14 -1.31 -21.24
C THR A 142 -14.77 -1.54 -22.59
N PRO A 143 -16.02 -1.94 -22.67
CA PRO A 143 -16.68 -2.21 -23.95
C PRO A 143 -16.65 -0.95 -24.80
N SER A 144 -16.55 -1.14 -26.10
CA SER A 144 -16.64 -0.05 -27.07
C SER A 144 -17.91 0.76 -26.86
N GLN A 145 -17.84 2.04 -27.11
CA GLN A 145 -18.96 2.95 -27.02
C GLN A 145 -19.18 3.69 -28.33
N LEU A 146 -20.42 3.99 -28.63
CA LEU A 146 -20.82 4.61 -29.87
C LEU A 146 -21.97 5.60 -29.66
N PHE A 147 -21.86 6.78 -30.29
CA PHE A 147 -22.88 7.81 -30.30
C PHE A 147 -23.03 8.36 -31.72
N ILE A 148 -24.27 8.43 -32.25
CA ILE A 148 -24.55 8.96 -33.58
C ILE A 148 -24.91 10.45 -33.43
N LYS A 149 -24.10 11.32 -34.05
CA LYS A 149 -24.26 12.78 -34.00
C LYS A 149 -25.32 13.31 -34.98
N ALA A 150 -25.67 12.52 -36.00
CA ALA A 150 -26.60 12.92 -37.04
C ALA A 150 -28.04 13.05 -36.52
N ASN A 151 -28.70 14.14 -36.84
CA ASN A 151 -30.14 14.24 -36.69
C ASN A 151 -30.89 13.40 -37.74
N ARG A 152 -32.23 13.30 -37.67
CA ARG A 152 -33.02 12.45 -38.58
C ARG A 152 -32.91 12.83 -40.05
N GLU A 153 -32.76 14.13 -40.37
CA GLU A 153 -32.67 14.61 -41.76
C GLU A 153 -31.28 14.32 -42.30
N ASP A 154 -30.25 14.56 -41.52
CA ASP A 154 -28.85 14.26 -41.88
C ASP A 154 -28.61 12.78 -42.03
N LEU A 155 -29.28 11.97 -41.21
CA LEU A 155 -29.22 10.50 -41.28
C LEU A 155 -29.73 9.99 -42.65
N TYR A 156 -30.88 10.47 -43.11
CA TYR A 156 -31.46 10.04 -44.40
C TYR A 156 -30.56 10.51 -45.56
N ARG A 157 -30.08 11.76 -45.52
CA ARG A 157 -29.17 12.31 -46.54
C ARG A 157 -27.89 11.46 -46.62
N PHE A 158 -27.30 11.16 -45.47
CA PHE A 158 -26.06 10.36 -45.41
C PHE A 158 -26.26 8.94 -45.97
N GLN A 159 -27.38 8.28 -45.67
CA GLN A 159 -27.67 6.93 -46.19
C GLN A 159 -27.86 6.93 -47.73
N VAL A 160 -28.40 8.00 -48.30
CA VAL A 160 -28.52 8.17 -49.75
C VAL A 160 -27.16 8.45 -50.40
N GLU A 161 -26.37 9.27 -49.78
CA GLU A 161 -25.03 9.66 -50.31
C GLU A 161 -24.01 8.53 -50.21
N TYR A 162 -24.10 7.75 -49.10
CA TYR A 162 -23.12 6.66 -48.81
C TYR A 162 -23.86 5.29 -48.60
N PRO A 163 -24.39 4.70 -49.67
CA PRO A 163 -25.22 3.49 -49.56
C PRO A 163 -24.46 2.27 -49.00
N ASP A 164 -23.11 2.24 -49.10
CA ASP A 164 -22.27 1.17 -48.58
C ASP A 164 -22.37 1.03 -47.04
N PHE A 165 -22.68 2.09 -46.32
CA PHE A 165 -22.85 2.09 -44.87
C PHE A 165 -24.29 1.81 -44.41
N ASP A 166 -25.24 1.75 -45.30
CA ASP A 166 -26.68 1.66 -44.97
C ASP A 166 -26.98 0.43 -44.10
N VAL A 167 -26.41 -0.70 -44.40
CA VAL A 167 -26.61 -1.95 -43.66
C VAL A 167 -26.12 -1.81 -42.22
N MET A 168 -24.91 -1.24 -42.04
CA MET A 168 -24.34 -0.99 -40.73
C MET A 168 -25.18 0.00 -39.92
N ILE A 169 -25.55 1.11 -40.52
CA ILE A 169 -26.32 2.18 -39.86
C ILE A 169 -27.70 1.63 -39.43
N LYS A 170 -28.39 0.92 -40.28
CA LYS A 170 -29.70 0.30 -39.95
C LYS A 170 -29.58 -0.72 -38.84
N TYR A 171 -28.50 -1.50 -38.82
CA TYR A 171 -28.23 -2.44 -37.74
C TYR A 171 -28.03 -1.71 -36.40
N LEU A 172 -27.20 -0.67 -36.37
CA LEU A 172 -26.91 0.13 -35.17
C LEU A 172 -28.17 0.76 -34.61
N LEU A 173 -28.96 1.42 -35.44
CA LEU A 173 -30.21 2.07 -35.01
C LEU A 173 -31.28 1.10 -34.47
N ARG A 174 -31.29 -0.14 -34.96
CA ARG A 174 -32.27 -1.16 -34.53
C ARG A 174 -31.88 -1.86 -33.23
N ASN A 175 -30.57 -2.07 -33.02
CA ASN A 175 -30.12 -2.93 -31.94
C ASN A 175 -29.57 -2.14 -30.72
N TYR A 176 -29.30 -0.85 -30.88
CA TYR A 176 -28.76 0.00 -29.81
C TYR A 176 -29.70 1.18 -29.52
N PRO A 177 -30.78 0.98 -28.72
CA PRO A 177 -31.72 2.05 -28.38
C PRO A 177 -30.98 3.15 -27.61
N GLY A 178 -31.26 4.41 -27.92
CA GLY A 178 -30.64 5.58 -27.31
C GLY A 178 -29.37 6.09 -28.02
N ILE A 179 -28.87 5.42 -29.05
CA ILE A 179 -27.63 5.73 -29.78
C ILE A 179 -27.60 7.15 -30.38
N LEU A 180 -28.79 7.76 -30.58
CA LEU A 180 -28.94 9.14 -31.07
C LEU A 180 -28.99 10.17 -29.93
N SER A 181 -29.08 9.73 -28.69
CA SER A 181 -29.26 10.59 -27.52
C SER A 181 -28.08 10.57 -26.59
N ASP A 182 -27.39 9.43 -26.50
CA ASP A 182 -26.26 9.23 -25.59
C ASP A 182 -25.31 8.14 -26.11
N PHE A 183 -24.14 7.99 -25.49
CA PHE A 183 -23.23 6.89 -25.77
C PHE A 183 -23.81 5.56 -25.34
N VAL A 184 -23.85 4.60 -26.26
CA VAL A 184 -24.27 3.21 -25.99
C VAL A 184 -23.08 2.27 -26.05
N LYS A 185 -23.07 1.26 -25.18
CA LYS A 185 -22.06 0.20 -25.21
C LYS A 185 -22.34 -0.75 -26.37
N ILE A 186 -21.33 -1.02 -27.18
CA ILE A 186 -21.41 -1.95 -28.30
C ILE A 186 -20.41 -3.09 -28.11
N LYS A 187 -20.62 -4.18 -28.87
CA LYS A 187 -19.69 -5.31 -29.01
C LYS A 187 -19.48 -5.59 -30.48
N GLU A 188 -18.28 -5.36 -30.98
CA GLU A 188 -17.91 -5.54 -32.38
C GLU A 188 -18.13 -6.98 -32.84
N GLU A 189 -17.87 -7.96 -31.97
CA GLU A 189 -18.09 -9.37 -32.26
C GLU A 189 -19.58 -9.69 -32.54
N GLN A 190 -20.50 -9.03 -31.85
CA GLN A 190 -21.93 -9.20 -32.11
C GLN A 190 -22.34 -8.58 -33.42
N ILE A 191 -21.81 -7.41 -33.76
CA ILE A 191 -22.04 -6.74 -35.04
C ILE A 191 -21.48 -7.60 -36.17
N SER A 192 -20.23 -8.06 -36.04
CA SER A 192 -19.54 -8.96 -36.96
C SER A 192 -20.37 -10.20 -37.27
N HIS A 193 -20.78 -10.93 -36.23
CA HIS A 193 -21.58 -12.14 -36.38
C HIS A 193 -22.92 -11.89 -37.11
N LYS A 194 -23.59 -10.77 -36.83
CA LYS A 194 -24.92 -10.45 -37.40
C LYS A 194 -24.82 -9.94 -38.84
N LEU A 195 -23.79 -9.22 -39.18
CA LEU A 195 -23.60 -8.66 -40.51
C LEU A 195 -22.77 -9.60 -41.42
N GLY A 196 -22.17 -10.67 -40.88
CA GLY A 196 -21.36 -11.62 -41.64
C GLY A 196 -20.06 -11.02 -42.17
N ILE A 197 -19.45 -10.08 -41.45
CA ILE A 197 -18.18 -9.42 -41.77
C ILE A 197 -17.19 -9.59 -40.59
N ASP A 198 -15.91 -9.49 -40.87
CA ASP A 198 -14.88 -9.61 -39.82
C ASP A 198 -14.91 -8.45 -38.84
N VAL A 199 -14.49 -8.69 -37.58
CA VAL A 199 -14.42 -7.68 -36.53
C VAL A 199 -13.58 -6.48 -36.96
N GLU A 200 -12.44 -6.73 -37.60
CA GLU A 200 -11.56 -5.69 -38.15
C GLU A 200 -12.28 -4.79 -39.17
N MET A 201 -13.15 -5.40 -39.98
CA MET A 201 -13.97 -4.65 -40.97
C MET A 201 -15.04 -3.79 -40.24
N VAL A 202 -15.62 -4.30 -39.15
CA VAL A 202 -16.54 -3.51 -38.31
C VAL A 202 -15.83 -2.27 -37.77
N GLU A 203 -14.65 -2.45 -37.15
CA GLU A 203 -13.88 -1.32 -36.60
C GLU A 203 -13.47 -0.31 -37.69
N LYS A 204 -12.98 -0.78 -38.83
CA LYS A 204 -12.64 0.10 -39.96
C LYS A 204 -13.84 0.88 -40.44
N THR A 205 -15.01 0.25 -40.52
CA THR A 205 -16.25 0.88 -40.95
C THR A 205 -16.69 1.95 -39.94
N LEU A 206 -16.64 1.65 -38.63
CA LEU A 206 -16.97 2.63 -37.59
C LEU A 206 -16.01 3.83 -37.59
N LYS A 207 -14.69 3.61 -37.69
CA LYS A 207 -13.70 4.67 -37.82
C LYS A 207 -13.90 5.53 -39.09
N LYS A 208 -14.34 4.91 -40.18
CA LYS A 208 -14.64 5.64 -41.41
C LYS A 208 -15.89 6.49 -41.27
N LEU A 209 -16.94 5.98 -40.61
CA LEU A 209 -18.14 6.75 -40.28
C LEU A 209 -17.81 7.93 -39.32
N GLU A 210 -16.88 7.74 -38.41
CA GLU A 210 -16.38 8.81 -37.55
C GLU A 210 -15.64 9.88 -38.35
N SER A 211 -14.79 9.51 -39.33
CA SER A 211 -14.08 10.46 -40.18
C SER A 211 -15.03 11.34 -41.02
N TYR A 212 -16.25 10.88 -41.31
CA TYR A 212 -17.32 11.65 -41.90
C TYR A 212 -18.12 12.51 -40.87
N ASN A 213 -17.69 12.52 -39.61
CA ASN A 213 -18.37 13.19 -38.49
C ASN A 213 -19.82 12.71 -38.29
N PHE A 214 -20.17 11.53 -38.76
CA PHE A 214 -21.49 10.91 -38.62
C PHE A 214 -21.74 10.38 -37.22
N LEU A 215 -20.72 9.77 -36.62
CA LEU A 215 -20.77 9.22 -35.28
C LEU A 215 -19.48 9.49 -34.50
N THR A 216 -19.49 9.23 -33.20
CA THR A 216 -18.27 9.10 -32.40
C THR A 216 -18.14 7.64 -31.99
N TYR A 217 -17.01 7.04 -32.23
CA TYR A 217 -16.67 5.67 -31.89
C TYR A 217 -15.49 5.64 -30.92
N ILE A 218 -15.73 5.14 -29.74
CA ILE A 218 -14.69 4.89 -28.73
C ILE A 218 -14.45 3.38 -28.74
N PRO A 219 -13.35 2.90 -29.32
CA PRO A 219 -13.05 1.48 -29.39
C PRO A 219 -12.79 0.90 -28.01
N ARG A 220 -13.07 -0.39 -27.85
CA ARG A 220 -12.65 -1.18 -26.69
C ARG A 220 -11.17 -0.94 -26.43
N SER A 221 -10.84 -0.65 -25.20
CA SER A 221 -9.46 -0.49 -24.77
C SER A 221 -9.18 -1.48 -23.65
N ASP A 222 -8.21 -2.33 -23.89
CA ASP A 222 -7.54 -3.17 -22.90
C ASP A 222 -6.35 -2.44 -22.27
N LYS A 223 -6.11 -1.19 -22.70
CA LYS A 223 -5.06 -0.35 -22.15
C LYS A 223 -5.59 0.49 -20.99
N PRO A 224 -4.78 0.73 -19.95
CA PRO A 224 -5.10 1.66 -18.89
C PRO A 224 -5.46 3.03 -19.45
N GLN A 225 -6.38 3.71 -18.79
CA GLN A 225 -6.84 5.04 -19.20
C GLN A 225 -6.74 6.02 -18.03
N ILE A 226 -6.54 7.28 -18.36
CA ILE A 226 -6.62 8.39 -17.43
C ILE A 226 -7.69 9.37 -17.90
N GLN A 227 -8.67 9.65 -17.04
CA GLN A 227 -9.71 10.64 -17.31
C GLN A 227 -9.47 11.86 -16.46
N TYR A 228 -9.24 13.01 -17.08
CA TYR A 228 -9.13 14.27 -16.38
C TYR A 228 -10.50 14.70 -15.84
N LEU A 229 -10.59 14.92 -14.54
CA LEU A 229 -11.81 15.38 -13.85
C LEU A 229 -11.84 16.90 -13.71
N THR A 230 -10.68 17.55 -13.89
CA THR A 230 -10.51 19.00 -13.86
C THR A 230 -9.69 19.44 -15.07
N GLU A 231 -9.66 20.73 -15.35
CA GLU A 231 -8.74 21.29 -16.34
C GLU A 231 -7.29 21.12 -15.88
N ARG A 232 -6.36 20.88 -16.83
CA ARG A 232 -4.93 20.88 -16.52
C ARG A 232 -4.55 22.25 -15.96
N GLN A 233 -4.06 22.27 -14.74
CA GLN A 233 -3.58 23.48 -14.06
C GLN A 233 -2.13 23.79 -14.44
N ASP A 234 -1.75 25.06 -14.36
CA ASP A 234 -0.35 25.46 -14.35
C ASP A 234 0.31 24.93 -13.08
N THR A 235 1.51 24.36 -13.19
CA THR A 235 2.26 23.76 -12.06
C THR A 235 2.52 24.75 -10.92
N ARG A 236 2.53 26.04 -11.19
CA ARG A 236 2.62 27.08 -10.15
C ARG A 236 1.42 27.09 -9.20
N HIS A 237 0.27 26.67 -9.68
CA HIS A 237 -0.97 26.57 -8.89
C HIS A 237 -1.28 25.14 -8.43
N PHE A 238 -0.46 24.17 -8.85
CA PHE A 238 -0.63 22.79 -8.44
C PHE A 238 -0.34 22.63 -6.95
N THR A 239 -1.32 22.17 -6.22
CA THR A 239 -1.21 21.84 -4.79
C THR A 239 -1.96 20.54 -4.50
N LEU A 240 -1.46 19.80 -3.54
CA LEU A 240 -2.22 18.72 -2.90
C LEU A 240 -2.68 19.23 -1.54
N SER A 241 -3.92 18.91 -1.16
CA SER A 241 -4.44 19.25 0.16
C SER A 241 -3.63 18.58 1.28
N ASP A 242 -3.61 19.19 2.46
CA ASP A 242 -2.95 18.61 3.64
C ASP A 242 -3.55 17.24 3.95
N GLU A 243 -4.86 17.07 3.80
CA GLU A 243 -5.58 15.80 4.01
C GLU A 243 -5.08 14.68 3.07
N VAL A 244 -4.81 14.98 1.81
CA VAL A 244 -4.38 13.97 0.82
C VAL A 244 -2.90 13.63 0.95
N TYR A 245 -2.05 14.59 1.28
CA TYR A 245 -0.61 14.38 1.27
C TYR A 245 -0.01 14.40 2.69
N LYS A 246 -0.08 15.55 3.38
CA LYS A 246 0.65 15.77 4.64
C LYS A 246 0.14 14.92 5.79
N ASP A 247 -1.16 14.97 6.05
CA ASP A 247 -1.77 14.24 7.17
C ASP A 247 -1.63 12.73 6.98
N ARG A 248 -1.81 12.26 5.75
CA ARG A 248 -1.63 10.83 5.42
C ARG A 248 -0.18 10.38 5.53
N LYS A 249 0.77 11.21 5.11
CA LYS A 249 2.21 10.94 5.25
C LYS A 249 2.60 10.85 6.73
N GLU A 250 2.09 11.78 7.55
CA GLU A 250 2.32 11.76 8.99
C GLU A 250 1.72 10.52 9.65
N ASP A 251 0.49 10.16 9.31
CA ASP A 251 -0.17 8.98 9.87
C ASP A 251 0.50 7.66 9.41
N ALA A 252 0.93 7.58 8.16
CA ALA A 252 1.69 6.44 7.67
C ALA A 252 3.05 6.35 8.39
N THR A 253 3.71 7.50 8.61
CA THR A 253 4.98 7.57 9.35
C THR A 253 4.82 7.09 10.79
N LYS A 254 3.77 7.52 11.48
CA LYS A 254 3.46 7.07 12.86
C LYS A 254 3.23 5.56 12.92
N ARG A 255 2.49 5.00 11.95
CA ARG A 255 2.21 3.56 11.89
C ARG A 255 3.48 2.75 11.65
N VAL A 256 4.30 3.14 10.68
CA VAL A 256 5.59 2.50 10.40
C VAL A 256 6.51 2.59 11.61
N GLN A 257 6.59 3.76 12.27
CA GLN A 257 7.41 3.92 13.47
C GLN A 257 6.93 3.01 14.60
N ALA A 258 5.62 2.87 14.79
CA ALA A 258 5.07 1.97 15.80
C ALA A 258 5.45 0.49 15.55
N VAL A 259 5.50 0.04 14.29
CA VAL A 259 6.01 -1.31 13.95
C VAL A 259 7.48 -1.44 14.31
N ILE A 260 8.31 -0.45 13.95
CA ILE A 260 9.73 -0.45 14.26
C ILE A 260 9.97 -0.46 15.78
N ASP A 261 9.22 0.34 16.52
CA ASP A 261 9.32 0.38 17.99
C ASP A 261 8.89 -0.96 18.60
N PHE A 262 7.83 -1.58 18.07
CA PHE A 262 7.34 -2.87 18.53
C PHE A 262 8.36 -3.99 18.34
N VAL A 263 9.04 -4.05 17.21
CA VAL A 263 10.03 -5.11 16.94
C VAL A 263 11.34 -4.90 17.72
N ASN A 264 11.72 -3.65 17.99
CA ASN A 264 12.96 -3.31 18.68
C ASN A 264 12.81 -3.24 20.21
N ASN A 265 11.58 -3.22 20.74
CA ASN A 265 11.36 -3.10 22.19
C ASN A 265 11.23 -4.46 22.87
N ASP A 266 12.36 -5.03 23.27
CA ASP A 266 12.41 -6.28 24.02
C ASP A 266 12.25 -6.08 25.56
N ASN A 267 11.99 -4.85 25.99
CA ASN A 267 11.80 -4.54 27.41
C ASN A 267 10.37 -4.73 27.89
N GLU A 268 9.40 -4.77 27.01
CA GLU A 268 7.99 -4.84 27.35
C GLU A 268 7.29 -6.01 26.64
N CYS A 269 6.40 -6.69 27.35
CA CYS A 269 5.59 -7.78 26.83
C CYS A 269 4.90 -7.41 25.52
N ARG A 270 5.01 -8.23 24.46
CA ARG A 270 4.43 -7.97 23.14
C ARG A 270 2.93 -7.67 23.18
N SER A 271 2.18 -8.42 23.99
CA SER A 271 0.74 -8.16 24.14
C SER A 271 0.46 -6.80 24.81
N VAL A 272 1.28 -6.40 25.79
CA VAL A 272 1.12 -5.11 26.44
C VAL A 272 1.42 -3.95 25.48
N GLN A 273 2.46 -4.09 24.64
CA GLN A 273 2.78 -3.10 23.61
C GLN A 273 1.64 -2.93 22.59
N LEU A 274 1.06 -4.04 22.11
CA LEU A 274 -0.09 -4.02 21.19
C LEU A 274 -1.31 -3.35 21.84
N LEU A 275 -1.67 -3.75 23.05
CA LEU A 275 -2.84 -3.19 23.74
C LEU A 275 -2.67 -1.70 24.04
N LYS A 276 -1.46 -1.26 24.38
CA LYS A 276 -1.15 0.17 24.51
C LYS A 276 -1.31 0.93 23.21
N TYR A 277 -0.84 0.36 22.11
CA TYR A 277 -1.02 0.97 20.79
C TYR A 277 -2.49 1.19 20.45
N PHE A 278 -3.36 0.23 20.80
CA PHE A 278 -4.82 0.35 20.63
C PHE A 278 -5.53 1.16 21.72
N GLY A 279 -4.77 1.80 22.62
CA GLY A 279 -5.31 2.71 23.64
C GLY A 279 -5.75 2.04 24.94
N GLU A 280 -5.47 0.74 25.11
CA GLU A 280 -5.80 0.04 26.36
C GLU A 280 -4.71 0.21 27.44
N LYS A 281 -5.15 0.35 28.68
CA LYS A 281 -4.26 0.55 29.86
C LYS A 281 -4.02 -0.76 30.62
N ILE A 282 -3.46 -1.74 29.95
CA ILE A 282 -3.15 -3.03 30.57
C ILE A 282 -1.68 -3.08 30.99
N LYS A 283 -1.42 -3.56 32.21
CA LYS A 283 -0.08 -3.74 32.76
C LYS A 283 0.31 -5.20 32.94
N THR A 284 -0.63 -6.14 32.76
CA THR A 284 -0.41 -7.57 33.01
C THR A 284 0.25 -8.22 31.79
N ARG A 285 1.40 -8.86 32.01
CA ARG A 285 2.12 -9.63 30.99
C ARG A 285 1.30 -10.82 30.50
N CYS A 286 1.46 -11.19 29.25
CA CYS A 286 0.83 -12.39 28.68
C CYS A 286 1.48 -13.70 29.17
N GLY A 287 2.72 -13.67 29.66
CA GLY A 287 3.47 -14.82 30.13
C GLY A 287 3.97 -15.79 29.05
N LYS A 288 3.66 -15.53 27.77
CA LYS A 288 3.86 -16.48 26.67
C LYS A 288 4.72 -15.97 25.52
N CYS A 289 4.81 -14.64 25.32
CA CYS A 289 5.61 -14.08 24.24
C CYS A 289 7.12 -14.29 24.49
N ASP A 290 7.94 -14.03 23.47
CA ASP A 290 9.39 -14.08 23.51
C ASP A 290 9.97 -13.37 24.73
N VAL A 291 9.61 -12.09 24.92
CA VAL A 291 10.03 -11.27 26.07
C VAL A 291 9.63 -11.90 27.41
N CYS A 292 8.38 -12.37 27.54
CA CYS A 292 7.92 -13.00 28.79
C CYS A 292 8.61 -14.32 29.04
N SER A 293 8.87 -15.13 28.01
CA SER A 293 9.53 -16.43 28.13
C SER A 293 10.97 -16.28 28.60
N ILE A 294 11.70 -15.28 28.12
CA ILE A 294 13.06 -14.98 28.60
C ILE A 294 13.00 -14.60 30.09
N ARG A 295 12.14 -13.68 30.48
CA ARG A 295 11.99 -13.26 31.88
C ARG A 295 11.55 -14.38 32.82
N ASN A 296 10.64 -15.25 32.37
CA ASN A 296 10.21 -16.40 33.16
C ASN A 296 11.35 -17.40 33.43
N ARG A 297 12.29 -17.55 32.48
CA ARG A 297 13.49 -18.36 32.68
C ARG A 297 14.43 -17.81 33.74
N MET A 298 14.50 -16.48 33.85
CA MET A 298 15.36 -15.80 34.81
C MET A 298 14.85 -15.86 36.26
N ASN A 299 13.66 -16.42 36.53
CA ASN A 299 13.03 -16.43 37.85
C ASN A 299 13.00 -15.07 38.57
N ILE A 300 12.83 -13.99 37.78
CA ILE A 300 12.78 -12.60 38.22
C ILE A 300 11.40 -12.04 37.90
N ASN A 301 10.74 -11.44 38.87
CA ASN A 301 9.46 -10.80 38.62
C ASN A 301 9.64 -9.42 37.94
N ASP A 302 8.56 -8.85 37.41
CA ASP A 302 8.63 -7.59 36.65
C ASP A 302 9.13 -6.39 37.46
N GLU A 303 8.76 -6.36 38.73
CA GLU A 303 9.16 -5.29 39.63
C GLU A 303 10.66 -5.41 39.97
N GLU A 304 11.12 -6.62 40.27
CA GLU A 304 12.55 -6.89 40.51
C GLU A 304 13.38 -6.53 39.28
N TYR A 305 12.98 -7.00 38.09
CA TYR A 305 13.68 -6.68 36.85
C TYR A 305 13.75 -5.18 36.61
N LYS A 306 12.62 -4.48 36.74
CA LYS A 306 12.55 -3.03 36.55
C LYS A 306 13.47 -2.30 37.51
N ASN A 307 13.40 -2.62 38.80
CA ASN A 307 14.21 -1.96 39.80
C ASN A 307 15.70 -2.23 39.61
N ILE A 308 16.09 -3.47 39.29
CA ILE A 308 17.50 -3.80 39.02
C ILE A 308 18.00 -3.08 37.76
N SER A 309 17.25 -3.10 36.68
CA SER A 309 17.65 -2.46 35.44
C SER A 309 17.74 -0.91 35.57
N GLU A 310 16.81 -0.30 36.30
CA GLU A 310 16.86 1.16 36.56
C GLU A 310 18.13 1.54 37.36
N LEU A 311 18.47 0.77 38.41
CA LEU A 311 19.67 1.03 39.21
C LEU A 311 20.96 0.91 38.35
N ILE A 312 21.01 -0.08 37.46
CA ILE A 312 22.16 -0.27 36.57
C ILE A 312 22.24 0.87 35.57
N LEU A 313 21.14 1.21 34.91
CA LEU A 313 21.10 2.28 33.89
C LEU A 313 21.40 3.66 34.49
N GLU A 314 20.93 3.95 35.70
CA GLU A 314 21.26 5.21 36.40
C GLU A 314 22.74 5.35 36.65
N GLU A 315 23.43 4.24 36.95
CA GLU A 315 24.88 4.30 37.16
C GLU A 315 25.64 4.34 35.84
N LEU A 316 25.16 3.63 34.79
CA LEU A 316 25.80 3.65 33.47
C LEU A 316 25.70 5.03 32.79
N LYS A 317 24.70 5.85 33.12
CA LYS A 317 24.63 7.26 32.70
C LYS A 317 25.72 8.13 33.29
N LYS A 318 26.29 7.75 34.45
CA LYS A 318 27.30 8.52 35.16
C LYS A 318 28.74 8.03 34.83
N ARG A 319 28.88 6.72 34.67
CA ARG A 319 30.21 6.11 34.41
C ARG A 319 30.08 4.75 33.73
N VAL A 320 31.17 4.32 33.15
CA VAL A 320 31.31 2.93 32.68
C VAL A 320 31.47 2.02 33.91
N VAL A 321 30.74 0.89 33.93
CA VAL A 321 30.70 -0.04 35.07
C VAL A 321 31.26 -1.42 34.66
N PRO A 322 32.27 -1.92 35.34
CA PRO A 322 32.73 -3.30 35.13
C PRO A 322 31.64 -4.33 35.47
N LEU A 323 31.54 -5.41 34.67
CA LEU A 323 30.51 -6.44 34.87
C LEU A 323 30.51 -6.98 36.32
N TYR A 324 31.69 -7.22 36.90
CA TYR A 324 31.81 -7.75 38.26
C TYR A 324 31.33 -6.79 39.36
N GLU A 325 31.18 -5.50 39.06
CA GLU A 325 30.73 -4.50 40.02
C GLU A 325 29.20 -4.40 40.05
N THR A 326 28.50 -4.87 39.04
CA THR A 326 27.05 -4.74 38.93
C THR A 326 26.24 -5.28 40.11
N PRO A 327 26.59 -6.42 40.77
CA PRO A 327 25.88 -6.84 41.95
C PRO A 327 25.91 -5.85 43.10
N SER A 328 26.98 -5.06 43.17
CA SER A 328 27.12 -4.03 44.22
C SER A 328 26.21 -2.84 44.02
N LEU A 329 25.72 -2.61 42.82
CA LEU A 329 24.75 -1.52 42.50
C LEU A 329 23.34 -1.85 42.97
N ALA A 330 22.99 -3.11 43.03
CA ALA A 330 21.66 -3.60 43.39
C ALA A 330 21.71 -4.53 44.61
N LYS A 331 22.34 -4.13 45.71
CA LYS A 331 22.63 -4.92 46.93
C LYS A 331 21.38 -5.51 47.60
N ASN A 332 20.21 -4.97 47.32
CA ASN A 332 18.93 -5.48 47.88
C ASN A 332 18.42 -6.75 47.17
N TYR A 333 19.12 -7.16 46.08
CA TYR A 333 18.74 -8.33 45.28
C TYR A 333 19.83 -9.39 45.34
N LEU A 334 19.46 -10.64 45.10
CA LEU A 334 20.44 -11.74 44.98
C LEU A 334 21.37 -11.48 43.78
N GLU A 335 22.64 -11.73 43.97
CA GLU A 335 23.68 -11.55 42.94
C GLU A 335 23.32 -12.25 41.61
N GLU A 336 22.81 -13.50 41.69
CA GLU A 336 22.36 -14.23 40.52
C GLU A 336 21.29 -13.48 39.72
N LYS A 337 20.31 -12.88 40.39
CA LYS A 337 19.26 -12.08 39.73
C LYS A 337 19.82 -10.83 39.06
N VAL A 338 20.77 -10.18 39.67
CA VAL A 338 21.44 -8.99 39.11
C VAL A 338 22.23 -9.38 37.87
N LEU A 339 23.04 -10.43 37.94
CA LEU A 339 23.82 -10.91 36.81
C LEU A 339 22.95 -11.41 35.65
N GLU A 340 21.85 -12.11 35.96
CA GLU A 340 20.88 -12.53 34.94
C GLU A 340 20.19 -11.32 34.29
N THR A 341 19.86 -10.26 35.07
CA THR A 341 19.30 -9.02 34.54
C THR A 341 20.31 -8.34 33.60
N VAL A 342 21.57 -8.23 34.00
CA VAL A 342 22.65 -7.66 33.17
C VAL A 342 22.83 -8.45 31.88
N ARG A 343 22.87 -9.79 31.98
CA ARG A 343 22.97 -10.65 30.80
C ARG A 343 21.84 -10.39 29.82
N TRP A 344 20.62 -10.32 30.36
CA TRP A 344 19.46 -10.03 29.53
C TRP A 344 19.52 -8.63 28.89
N MET A 345 19.99 -7.62 29.63
CA MET A 345 20.17 -6.24 29.09
C MET A 345 21.24 -6.21 27.98
N LEU A 346 22.26 -7.04 28.04
CA LEU A 346 23.26 -7.23 26.99
C LEU A 346 22.65 -7.93 25.77
N ASP A 347 21.96 -9.07 25.98
CA ASP A 347 21.34 -9.85 24.91
C ASP A 347 20.25 -9.08 24.18
N SER A 348 19.52 -8.20 24.89
CA SER A 348 18.49 -7.31 24.33
C SER A 348 19.06 -5.99 23.75
N GLY A 349 20.37 -5.78 23.86
CA GLY A 349 21.03 -4.59 23.33
C GLY A 349 20.69 -3.27 24.04
N VAL A 350 20.16 -3.34 25.25
CA VAL A 350 19.93 -2.14 26.12
C VAL A 350 21.24 -1.54 26.58
N ILE A 351 22.19 -2.41 26.87
CA ILE A 351 23.56 -2.05 27.23
C ILE A 351 24.54 -2.83 26.34
N GLU A 352 25.76 -2.37 26.25
CA GLU A 352 26.84 -3.06 25.53
C GLU A 352 28.06 -3.25 26.42
N GLN A 353 28.85 -4.27 26.08
CA GLN A 353 30.07 -4.58 26.78
C GLN A 353 31.27 -4.33 25.88
N ASP A 354 32.31 -3.62 26.41
CA ASP A 354 33.53 -3.40 25.69
C ASP A 354 34.51 -4.60 25.79
N GLU A 355 35.63 -4.56 25.07
CA GLU A 355 36.65 -5.61 25.06
C GLU A 355 37.29 -5.87 26.45
N ASN A 356 37.16 -4.93 27.38
CA ASN A 356 37.69 -5.02 28.74
C ASN A 356 36.64 -5.54 29.75
N GLY A 357 35.45 -5.89 29.28
CA GLY A 357 34.37 -6.38 30.14
C GLY A 357 33.58 -5.29 30.86
N ASN A 358 33.75 -4.04 30.48
CA ASN A 358 32.99 -2.93 31.06
C ASN A 358 31.65 -2.71 30.30
N LEU A 359 30.63 -2.35 31.05
CA LEU A 359 29.29 -2.06 30.54
C LEU A 359 29.11 -0.57 30.31
N ARG A 360 28.42 -0.23 29.25
CA ARG A 360 27.97 1.13 28.95
C ARG A 360 26.54 1.10 28.40
N GLU A 361 25.79 2.19 28.57
CA GLU A 361 24.48 2.35 27.95
C GLU A 361 24.68 2.42 26.43
N LYS A 362 23.95 1.62 25.68
CA LYS A 362 23.92 1.75 24.22
C LYS A 362 23.18 3.04 23.91
N GLY A 363 23.92 4.06 23.44
CA GLY A 363 23.32 5.33 23.04
C GLY A 363 22.20 5.09 22.01
N PRO A 364 21.22 6.02 21.90
CA PRO A 364 20.20 5.92 20.86
C PRO A 364 20.92 5.72 19.52
N GLN A 365 20.60 4.64 18.82
CA GLN A 365 21.15 4.40 17.47
C GLN A 365 20.87 5.67 16.69
N GLY A 366 21.96 6.39 16.34
CA GLY A 366 21.87 7.68 15.71
C GLY A 366 20.95 7.60 14.52
N THR A 367 19.93 8.44 14.54
CA THR A 367 19.19 8.84 13.35
C THR A 367 20.22 9.35 12.35
N LEU A 368 20.68 8.51 11.45
CA LEU A 368 21.32 8.95 10.22
C LEU A 368 20.22 9.63 9.41
N PHE A 369 20.39 10.95 9.31
CA PHE A 369 19.61 11.85 8.46
C PHE A 369 19.63 11.42 6.99
#